data_b09795af3a77615c52439c46d233c3d8
#
_entry.id   b09795af3a77615c52439c46d233c3d8
#
_cell.length_a   1.000
_cell.length_b   1.000
_cell.length_c   1.000
_cell.angle_alpha   90.00
_cell.angle_beta   90.00
_cell.angle_gamma   90.00
#
_symmetry.space_group_name_H-M   'P 1'
#
loop_
_entity.id
_entity.type
_entity.pdbx_description
1 polymer ?
#
loop_
_entity_poly.entity_id
_entity_poly.type
_entity_poly.pdbx_seq_one_letter_code
_entity_poly.pdbx_strand_id
1 'polypeptide(L)'
;MAKYFDVHPDNPQPRSIAQIADAVRSDALIAYPTDSCYALGCRLGSRDGMDRIRSIRRLDDRHHFTLMCRDFAQLGQFVRVDNDVFRAVKASTPGSYTFILPATREVPRMLQHPKKKTVGVRIPDHVVTQALLAELGEPLLSSTLLLPDEDEPMTQGWEIKDRLDHTVDAVVDSGDCGTEPTTVVDFSSGEAEIVRRGAGDTDRFE
;
A
#
# COMPACT_ATOMS: atom_id res chain seq x y z
N MET A 1 19.90 4.48 -11.44
CA MET A 1 20.23 3.68 -10.23
C MET A 1 19.33 4.12 -9.09
N ALA A 2 18.63 3.19 -8.50
CA ALA A 2 17.75 3.47 -7.36
C ALA A 2 18.55 3.97 -6.15
N LYS A 3 18.03 4.98 -5.45
CA LYS A 3 18.61 5.40 -4.17
C LYS A 3 18.25 4.39 -3.09
N TYR A 4 19.23 3.97 -2.29
CA TYR A 4 19.02 3.05 -1.18
C TYR A 4 18.98 3.79 0.14
N PHE A 5 17.93 3.56 0.92
CA PHE A 5 17.73 4.13 2.25
C PHE A 5 17.70 3.01 3.28
N ASP A 6 18.75 2.92 4.05
CA ASP A 6 18.81 2.07 5.25
C ASP A 6 18.17 2.85 6.40
N VAL A 7 16.99 2.42 6.82
CA VAL A 7 16.13 3.11 7.79
C VAL A 7 15.96 2.22 9.02
N HIS A 8 16.27 2.77 10.21
CA HIS A 8 16.12 2.02 11.45
C HIS A 8 14.65 1.62 11.68
N PRO A 9 14.34 0.31 11.91
CA PRO A 9 12.98 -0.19 11.94
C PRO A 9 12.11 0.41 13.05
N ASP A 10 12.69 0.64 14.24
CA ASP A 10 11.95 1.14 15.40
C ASP A 10 12.10 2.65 15.63
N ASN A 11 13.13 3.26 15.03
CA ASN A 11 13.41 4.69 15.18
C ASN A 11 13.85 5.29 13.84
N PRO A 12 12.94 5.46 12.89
CA PRO A 12 13.25 5.98 11.55
C PRO A 12 13.92 7.35 11.63
N GLN A 13 15.04 7.51 10.92
CA GLN A 13 15.76 8.79 10.88
C GLN A 13 14.91 9.84 10.16
N PRO A 14 14.53 10.97 10.81
CA PRO A 14 13.65 11.98 10.20
C PRO A 14 14.15 12.51 8.86
N ARG A 15 15.48 12.67 8.73
CA ARG A 15 16.10 13.14 7.49
C ARG A 15 15.90 12.15 6.32
N SER A 16 16.04 10.85 6.59
CA SER A 16 15.81 9.82 5.57
C SER A 16 14.34 9.78 5.16
N ILE A 17 13.42 9.83 6.12
CA ILE A 17 11.98 9.86 5.88
C ILE A 17 11.59 11.10 5.04
N ALA A 18 12.10 12.29 5.38
CA ALA A 18 11.85 13.50 4.61
C ALA A 18 12.35 13.39 3.15
N GLN A 19 13.55 12.83 2.95
CA GLN A 19 14.10 12.63 1.60
C GLN A 19 13.29 11.61 0.78
N ILE A 20 12.77 10.56 1.41
CA ILE A 20 11.90 9.57 0.75
C ILE A 20 10.57 10.24 0.36
N ALA A 21 9.97 10.99 1.29
CA ALA A 21 8.72 11.72 1.03
C ALA A 21 8.87 12.74 -0.12
N ASP A 22 9.98 13.49 -0.14
CA ASP A 22 10.28 14.44 -1.22
C ASP A 22 10.48 13.75 -2.57
N ALA A 23 11.11 12.58 -2.58
CA ALA A 23 11.22 11.78 -3.80
C ALA A 23 9.83 11.35 -4.30
N VAL A 24 8.95 10.86 -3.42
CA VAL A 24 7.57 10.48 -3.77
C VAL A 24 6.79 11.68 -4.28
N ARG A 25 6.88 12.86 -3.63
CA ARG A 25 6.26 14.11 -4.10
C ARG A 25 6.74 14.52 -5.49
N SER A 26 7.98 14.14 -5.83
CA SER A 26 8.60 14.36 -7.15
C SER A 26 8.36 13.22 -8.14
N ASP A 27 7.28 12.45 -7.96
CA ASP A 27 6.85 11.33 -8.78
C ASP A 27 7.78 10.09 -8.78
N ALA A 28 8.63 9.94 -7.78
CA ALA A 28 9.43 8.72 -7.65
C ALA A 28 8.56 7.48 -7.38
N LEU A 29 8.93 6.38 -8.02
CA LEU A 29 8.47 5.04 -7.68
C LEU A 29 9.40 4.43 -6.65
N ILE A 30 8.87 4.03 -5.50
CA ILE A 30 9.66 3.44 -4.42
C ILE A 30 9.25 1.99 -4.15
N ALA A 31 10.22 1.17 -3.71
CA ALA A 31 9.95 -0.07 -3.01
C ALA A 31 10.09 0.19 -1.52
N TYR A 32 9.13 -0.25 -0.70
CA TYR A 32 9.10 0.07 0.72
C TYR A 32 8.50 -1.07 1.54
N PRO A 33 8.91 -1.22 2.83
CA PRO A 33 8.45 -2.29 3.69
C PRO A 33 7.02 -2.05 4.18
N THR A 34 6.30 -3.12 4.53
CA THR A 34 5.04 -3.06 5.25
C THR A 34 4.96 -4.17 6.32
N ASP A 35 3.89 -4.18 7.10
CA ASP A 35 3.58 -5.22 8.09
C ASP A 35 3.15 -6.57 7.47
N SER A 36 3.17 -6.69 6.14
CA SER A 36 2.90 -7.96 5.42
C SER A 36 4.07 -8.30 4.50
N CYS A 37 4.22 -7.58 3.38
CA CYS A 37 5.26 -7.77 2.37
C CYS A 37 5.85 -6.43 1.97
N TYR A 38 7.00 -6.45 1.29
CA TYR A 38 7.43 -5.27 0.54
C TYR A 38 6.39 -4.87 -0.51
N ALA A 39 6.26 -3.59 -0.75
CA ALA A 39 5.33 -3.02 -1.71
C ALA A 39 6.03 -2.02 -2.64
N LEU A 40 5.45 -1.83 -3.83
CA LEU A 40 5.75 -0.70 -4.71
C LEU A 40 4.79 0.43 -4.40
N GLY A 41 5.31 1.66 -4.33
CA GLY A 41 4.50 2.83 -4.01
C GLY A 41 4.88 4.05 -4.84
N CYS A 42 3.87 4.84 -5.19
CA CYS A 42 4.04 6.12 -5.86
C CYS A 42 3.00 7.13 -5.34
N ARG A 43 3.16 8.39 -5.71
CA ARG A 43 2.23 9.46 -5.34
C ARG A 43 0.82 9.18 -5.87
N LEU A 44 -0.19 9.54 -5.09
CA LEU A 44 -1.59 9.48 -5.51
C LEU A 44 -1.80 10.27 -6.82
N GLY A 45 -2.38 9.61 -7.82
CA GLY A 45 -2.63 10.20 -9.14
C GLY A 45 -1.45 10.18 -10.12
N SER A 46 -0.29 9.66 -9.74
CA SER A 46 0.85 9.45 -10.65
C SER A 46 0.53 8.38 -11.70
N ARG A 47 0.30 8.78 -12.95
CA ARG A 47 0.09 7.85 -14.06
C ARG A 47 1.36 7.08 -14.40
N ASP A 48 2.48 7.79 -14.46
CA ASP A 48 3.78 7.17 -14.72
C ASP A 48 4.11 6.10 -13.67
N GLY A 49 3.92 6.42 -12.39
CA GLY A 49 4.12 5.47 -11.29
C GLY A 49 3.23 4.23 -11.41
N MET A 50 1.95 4.41 -11.75
CA MET A 50 1.02 3.30 -11.98
C MET A 50 1.46 2.41 -13.14
N ASP A 51 1.83 3.01 -14.27
CA ASP A 51 2.23 2.28 -15.48
C ASP A 51 3.54 1.52 -15.25
N ARG A 52 4.47 2.11 -14.50
CA ARG A 52 5.71 1.43 -14.07
C ARG A 52 5.42 0.24 -13.16
N ILE A 53 4.53 0.38 -12.16
CA ILE A 53 4.11 -0.74 -11.30
C ILE A 53 3.48 -1.86 -12.13
N ARG A 54 2.58 -1.53 -13.07
CA ARG A 54 1.98 -2.52 -13.98
C ARG A 54 3.05 -3.24 -14.80
N SER A 55 4.01 -2.51 -15.33
CA SER A 55 5.11 -3.06 -16.13
C SER A 55 5.99 -4.01 -15.29
N ILE A 56 6.40 -3.61 -14.08
CA ILE A 56 7.24 -4.42 -13.18
C ILE A 56 6.55 -5.74 -12.84
N ARG A 57 5.27 -5.67 -12.54
CA ARG A 57 4.47 -6.83 -12.09
C ARG A 57 3.76 -7.57 -13.23
N ARG A 58 3.86 -7.10 -14.47
CA ARG A 58 3.08 -7.59 -15.63
C ARG A 58 1.58 -7.66 -15.34
N LEU A 59 1.03 -6.60 -14.73
CA LEU A 59 -0.38 -6.50 -14.40
C LEU A 59 -1.18 -6.00 -15.60
N ASP A 60 -2.42 -6.48 -15.70
CA ASP A 60 -3.38 -5.92 -16.65
C ASP A 60 -4.01 -4.61 -16.13
N ASP A 61 -4.78 -3.93 -16.99
CA ASP A 61 -5.46 -2.67 -16.66
C ASP A 61 -6.58 -2.85 -15.61
N ARG A 62 -6.95 -4.09 -15.29
CA ARG A 62 -7.99 -4.41 -14.29
C ARG A 62 -7.42 -4.52 -12.89
N HIS A 63 -6.10 -4.51 -12.73
CA HIS A 63 -5.48 -4.55 -11.41
C HIS A 63 -5.86 -3.31 -10.60
N HIS A 64 -6.40 -3.55 -9.40
CA HIS A 64 -6.78 -2.49 -8.48
C HIS A 64 -5.63 -2.18 -7.54
N PHE A 65 -5.21 -0.92 -7.53
CA PHE A 65 -4.26 -0.40 -6.56
C PHE A 65 -4.92 -0.15 -5.21
N THR A 66 -4.12 -0.12 -4.17
CA THR A 66 -4.56 0.16 -2.80
C THR A 66 -4.06 1.53 -2.37
N LEU A 67 -4.92 2.32 -1.72
CA LEU A 67 -4.51 3.54 -1.03
C LEU A 67 -3.97 3.18 0.35
N MET A 68 -2.68 3.41 0.56
CA MET A 68 -2.04 3.27 1.84
C MET A 68 -2.26 4.55 2.63
N CYS A 69 -3.07 4.50 3.68
CA CYS A 69 -3.44 5.64 4.50
C CYS A 69 -2.70 5.62 5.83
N ARG A 70 -2.37 6.81 6.37
CA ARG A 70 -1.71 6.94 7.66
C ARG A 70 -2.62 6.49 8.81
N ASP A 71 -3.85 6.96 8.79
CA ASP A 71 -4.81 6.76 9.87
C ASP A 71 -6.25 6.74 9.35
N PHE A 72 -7.17 6.53 10.28
CA PHE A 72 -8.59 6.43 9.97
C PHE A 72 -9.20 7.77 9.50
N ALA A 73 -8.68 8.89 9.97
CA ALA A 73 -9.15 10.22 9.55
C ALA A 73 -8.80 10.49 8.09
N GLN A 74 -7.58 10.13 7.67
CA GLN A 74 -7.15 10.22 6.27
C GLN A 74 -7.96 9.25 5.39
N LEU A 75 -8.13 7.99 5.81
CA LEU A 75 -8.92 6.98 5.10
C LEU A 75 -10.36 7.48 4.84
N GLY A 76 -11.00 8.08 5.86
CA GLY A 76 -12.37 8.61 5.77
C GLY A 76 -12.57 9.74 4.74
N GLN A 77 -11.51 10.35 4.23
CA GLN A 77 -11.61 11.33 3.14
C GLN A 77 -11.87 10.62 1.79
N PHE A 78 -11.38 9.40 1.62
CA PHE A 78 -11.38 8.66 0.37
C PHE A 78 -12.50 7.63 0.24
N VAL A 79 -13.15 7.24 1.35
CA VAL A 79 -14.20 6.21 1.34
C VAL A 79 -15.44 6.64 2.08
N ARG A 80 -16.56 6.02 1.71
CA ARG A 80 -17.85 6.15 2.42
C ARG A 80 -18.13 4.85 3.13
N VAL A 81 -18.39 4.93 4.43
CA VAL A 81 -18.71 3.78 5.26
C VAL A 81 -19.89 4.10 6.16
N ASP A 82 -20.76 3.13 6.37
CA ASP A 82 -21.77 3.19 7.44
C ASP A 82 -21.14 2.88 8.80
N ASN A 83 -21.94 2.96 9.86
CA ASN A 83 -21.45 2.79 11.22
C ASN A 83 -20.95 1.38 11.51
N ASP A 84 -21.49 0.34 10.88
CA ASP A 84 -21.11 -1.04 11.14
C ASP A 84 -19.81 -1.38 10.43
N VAL A 85 -19.69 -1.00 9.16
CA VAL A 85 -18.43 -1.09 8.40
C VAL A 85 -17.35 -0.25 9.06
N PHE A 86 -17.67 0.97 9.51
CA PHE A 86 -16.73 1.82 10.26
C PHE A 86 -16.15 1.09 11.48
N ARG A 87 -17.01 0.47 12.32
CA ARG A 87 -16.56 -0.25 13.50
C ARG A 87 -15.68 -1.46 13.16
N ALA A 88 -16.05 -2.23 12.13
CA ALA A 88 -15.31 -3.38 11.68
C ALA A 88 -13.91 -2.99 11.20
N VAL A 89 -13.81 -1.99 10.30
CA VAL A 89 -12.54 -1.49 9.77
C VAL A 89 -11.68 -0.90 10.89
N LYS A 90 -12.25 -0.08 11.77
CA LYS A 90 -11.53 0.53 12.89
C LYS A 90 -10.98 -0.49 13.87
N ALA A 91 -11.71 -1.58 14.14
CA ALA A 91 -11.26 -2.64 15.03
C ALA A 91 -10.13 -3.50 14.46
N SER A 92 -9.89 -3.43 13.13
CA SER A 92 -8.89 -4.23 12.42
C SER A 92 -7.75 -3.37 11.86
N THR A 93 -7.70 -2.08 12.20
CA THR A 93 -6.65 -1.16 11.74
C THR A 93 -5.98 -0.45 12.92
N PRO A 94 -4.66 -0.19 12.85
CA PRO A 94 -3.73 -0.59 11.78
C PRO A 94 -3.53 -2.11 11.72
N GLY A 95 -3.14 -2.65 10.55
CA GLY A 95 -2.87 -4.08 10.42
C GLY A 95 -2.85 -4.60 8.98
N SER A 96 -2.65 -5.91 8.87
CA SER A 96 -2.45 -6.61 7.59
C SER A 96 -3.75 -6.86 6.82
N TYR A 97 -4.59 -5.82 6.68
CA TYR A 97 -5.86 -5.87 5.95
C TYR A 97 -5.88 -4.87 4.80
N THR A 98 -6.57 -5.26 3.74
CA THR A 98 -7.00 -4.37 2.66
C THR A 98 -8.52 -4.41 2.59
N PHE A 99 -9.17 -3.25 2.71
CA PHE A 99 -10.61 -3.12 2.64
C PHE A 99 -11.02 -2.53 1.30
N ILE A 100 -11.97 -3.17 0.61
CA ILE A 100 -12.58 -2.64 -0.60
C ILE A 100 -13.85 -1.91 -0.18
N LEU A 101 -13.86 -0.59 -0.37
CA LEU A 101 -14.91 0.30 0.14
C LEU A 101 -15.43 1.25 -0.96
N PRO A 102 -16.69 1.71 -0.87
CA PRO A 102 -17.20 2.74 -1.77
C PRO A 102 -16.36 4.01 -1.73
N ALA A 103 -15.86 4.44 -2.90
CA ALA A 103 -14.99 5.60 -3.04
C ALA A 103 -15.76 6.93 -2.95
N THR A 104 -15.12 7.95 -2.39
CA THR A 104 -15.56 9.35 -2.49
C THR A 104 -15.09 9.97 -3.81
N ARG A 105 -15.40 11.26 -4.02
CA ARG A 105 -14.93 12.03 -5.17
C ARG A 105 -13.44 12.36 -5.11
N GLU A 106 -12.85 12.28 -3.94
CA GLU A 106 -11.41 12.52 -3.71
C GLU A 106 -10.52 11.43 -4.32
N VAL A 107 -11.07 10.23 -4.54
CA VAL A 107 -10.35 9.16 -5.24
C VAL A 107 -10.36 9.44 -6.74
N PRO A 108 -9.20 9.57 -7.41
CA PRO A 108 -9.13 9.71 -8.86
C PRO A 108 -9.90 8.60 -9.58
N ARG A 109 -10.68 8.96 -10.60
CA ARG A 109 -11.56 8.00 -11.31
C ARG A 109 -10.82 6.77 -11.85
N MET A 110 -9.56 6.94 -12.24
CA MET A 110 -8.70 5.87 -12.75
C MET A 110 -8.35 4.80 -11.69
N LEU A 111 -8.51 5.13 -10.40
CA LEU A 111 -8.24 4.23 -9.28
C LEU A 111 -9.52 3.54 -8.77
N GLN A 112 -10.68 4.03 -9.18
CA GLN A 112 -11.94 3.45 -8.77
C GLN A 112 -12.29 2.24 -9.64
N HIS A 113 -12.87 1.21 -9.02
CA HIS A 113 -13.46 0.11 -9.79
C HIS A 113 -14.50 0.66 -10.80
N PRO A 114 -14.41 0.34 -12.10
CA PRO A 114 -15.20 1.03 -13.15
C PRO A 114 -16.72 0.92 -12.95
N LYS A 115 -17.20 -0.21 -12.42
CA LYS A 115 -18.63 -0.46 -12.17
C LYS A 115 -19.02 -0.19 -10.73
N LYS A 116 -18.36 -0.82 -9.75
CA LYS A 116 -18.70 -0.75 -8.31
C LYS A 116 -18.38 0.61 -7.68
N LYS A 117 -17.51 1.43 -8.30
CA LYS A 117 -16.99 2.70 -7.74
C LYS A 117 -16.37 2.54 -6.36
N THR A 118 -15.66 1.46 -6.17
CA THR A 118 -14.92 1.13 -4.97
C THR A 118 -13.43 1.36 -5.14
N VAL A 119 -12.71 1.42 -4.03
CA VAL A 119 -11.25 1.51 -3.95
C VAL A 119 -10.75 0.63 -2.81
N GLY A 120 -9.58 0.02 -2.98
CA GLY A 120 -8.88 -0.65 -1.90
C GLY A 120 -8.19 0.36 -1.00
N VAL A 121 -8.32 0.20 0.31
CA VAL A 121 -7.65 1.05 1.31
C VAL A 121 -6.99 0.19 2.38
N ARG A 122 -5.91 0.69 2.98
CA ARG A 122 -5.16 0.02 4.04
C ARG A 122 -4.55 1.04 4.99
N ILE A 123 -4.49 0.71 6.28
CA ILE A 123 -3.70 1.42 7.28
C ILE A 123 -2.66 0.41 7.81
N PRO A 124 -1.38 0.54 7.42
CA PRO A 124 -0.35 -0.45 7.78
C PRO A 124 0.08 -0.29 9.24
N ASP A 125 0.40 -1.42 9.89
CA ASP A 125 1.03 -1.46 11.21
C ASP A 125 2.54 -1.64 11.06
N HIS A 126 3.21 -0.61 10.52
CA HIS A 126 4.65 -0.63 10.27
C HIS A 126 5.27 0.74 10.55
N VAL A 127 6.22 0.79 11.48
CA VAL A 127 6.79 2.05 12.02
C VAL A 127 7.34 2.95 10.92
N VAL A 128 8.18 2.42 10.02
CA VAL A 128 8.81 3.20 8.95
C VAL A 128 7.78 3.70 7.94
N THR A 129 6.82 2.87 7.57
CA THR A 129 5.74 3.23 6.64
C THR A 129 4.82 4.27 7.25
N GLN A 130 4.48 4.16 8.52
CA GLN A 130 3.71 5.16 9.24
C GLN A 130 4.45 6.51 9.31
N ALA A 131 5.76 6.50 9.57
CA ALA A 131 6.57 7.72 9.54
C ALA A 131 6.60 8.37 8.15
N LEU A 132 6.72 7.56 7.09
CA LEU A 132 6.66 8.05 5.71
C LEU A 132 5.30 8.66 5.38
N LEU A 133 4.19 7.99 5.71
CA LEU A 133 2.83 8.49 5.46
C LEU A 133 2.53 9.76 6.24
N ALA A 134 3.05 9.88 7.48
CA ALA A 134 2.93 11.08 8.29
C ALA A 134 3.67 12.27 7.64
N GLU A 135 4.90 12.06 7.18
CA GLU A 135 5.71 13.08 6.51
C GLU A 135 5.12 13.47 5.14
N LEU A 136 4.62 12.48 4.38
CA LEU A 136 4.02 12.71 3.07
C LEU A 136 2.75 13.55 3.17
N GLY A 137 1.92 13.32 4.18
CA GLY A 137 0.66 14.04 4.42
C GLY A 137 -0.50 13.62 3.50
N GLU A 138 -0.26 12.75 2.55
CA GLU A 138 -1.25 12.19 1.62
C GLU A 138 -1.11 10.67 1.52
N PRO A 139 -2.14 9.92 1.05
CA PRO A 139 -2.03 8.50 0.83
C PRO A 139 -0.98 8.15 -0.22
N LEU A 140 -0.32 7.01 -0.03
CA LEU A 140 0.55 6.42 -1.03
C LEU A 140 -0.24 5.42 -1.88
N LEU A 141 -0.15 5.52 -3.20
CA LEU A 141 -0.70 4.52 -4.09
C LEU A 141 0.21 3.29 -4.07
N SER A 142 -0.34 2.12 -3.79
CA SER A 142 0.44 0.93 -3.44
C SER A 142 0.00 -0.33 -4.16
N SER A 143 0.96 -1.21 -4.38
CA SER A 143 0.76 -2.58 -4.84
C SER A 143 1.83 -3.49 -4.24
N THR A 144 1.48 -4.71 -3.80
CA THR A 144 2.45 -5.69 -3.28
C THR A 144 3.57 -5.91 -4.29
N LEU A 145 4.83 -5.94 -3.82
CA LEU A 145 5.98 -6.24 -4.66
C LEU A 145 6.11 -7.75 -4.83
N LEU A 146 5.37 -8.28 -5.80
CA LEU A 146 5.47 -9.67 -6.27
C LEU A 146 5.86 -9.63 -7.74
N LEU A 147 7.04 -10.13 -8.06
CA LEU A 147 7.53 -10.14 -9.44
C LEU A 147 6.82 -11.22 -10.26
N PRO A 148 6.72 -11.05 -11.59
CA PRO A 148 6.22 -12.08 -12.47
C PRO A 148 7.06 -13.36 -12.34
N ASP A 149 6.40 -14.48 -12.43
CA ASP A 149 7.03 -15.80 -12.37
C ASP A 149 7.65 -16.15 -10.98
N GLU A 150 7.36 -15.35 -9.94
CA GLU A 150 7.71 -15.65 -8.54
C GLU A 150 6.44 -15.99 -7.76
N ASP A 151 6.54 -17.03 -6.90
CA ASP A 151 5.43 -17.48 -6.07
C ASP A 151 5.29 -16.65 -4.79
N GLU A 152 6.38 -16.03 -4.33
CA GLU A 152 6.44 -15.24 -3.09
C GLU A 152 7.08 -13.87 -3.31
N PRO A 153 6.66 -12.85 -2.54
CA PRO A 153 7.32 -11.54 -2.53
C PRO A 153 8.76 -11.63 -2.00
N MET A 154 9.63 -10.77 -2.50
CA MET A 154 10.96 -10.58 -1.91
C MET A 154 10.85 -10.05 -0.47
N THR A 155 11.73 -10.53 0.40
CA THR A 155 11.70 -10.21 1.84
C THR A 155 12.75 -9.20 2.28
N GLN A 156 13.77 -8.94 1.46
CA GLN A 156 14.95 -8.16 1.85
C GLN A 156 15.16 -6.96 0.92
N GLY A 157 15.36 -5.78 1.51
CA GLY A 157 15.51 -4.53 0.76
C GLY A 157 16.76 -4.51 -0.13
N TRP A 158 17.89 -5.12 0.31
CA TRP A 158 19.11 -5.20 -0.49
C TRP A 158 18.91 -6.05 -1.77
N GLU A 159 18.14 -7.15 -1.69
CA GLU A 159 17.82 -7.98 -2.84
C GLU A 159 16.93 -7.22 -3.83
N ILE A 160 15.93 -6.49 -3.31
CA ILE A 160 15.07 -5.61 -4.11
C ILE A 160 15.91 -4.56 -4.85
N LYS A 161 16.89 -3.97 -4.13
CA LYS A 161 17.81 -2.99 -4.73
C LYS A 161 18.61 -3.61 -5.87
N ASP A 162 19.15 -4.81 -5.67
CA ASP A 162 19.93 -5.50 -6.70
C ASP A 162 19.07 -5.81 -7.96
N ARG A 163 17.86 -6.33 -7.76
CA ARG A 163 16.98 -6.75 -8.85
C ARG A 163 16.28 -5.59 -9.58
N LEU A 164 15.98 -4.50 -8.87
CA LEU A 164 15.16 -3.38 -9.38
C LEU A 164 15.92 -2.07 -9.49
N ASP A 165 17.25 -2.08 -9.42
CA ASP A 165 18.11 -0.89 -9.37
C ASP A 165 17.86 0.15 -10.49
N HIS A 166 17.44 -0.31 -11.66
CA HIS A 166 17.14 0.55 -12.81
C HIS A 166 15.63 0.69 -13.09
N THR A 167 14.80 0.11 -12.23
CA THR A 167 13.36 0.01 -12.45
C THR A 167 12.57 0.87 -11.46
N VAL A 168 13.05 0.97 -10.21
CA VAL A 168 12.51 1.88 -9.20
C VAL A 168 13.48 3.04 -8.94
N ASP A 169 12.99 4.12 -8.35
CA ASP A 169 13.81 5.31 -8.07
C ASP A 169 14.46 5.24 -6.68
N ALA A 170 13.81 4.54 -5.75
CA ALA A 170 14.36 4.32 -4.42
C ALA A 170 13.89 2.99 -3.82
N VAL A 171 14.74 2.45 -2.94
CA VAL A 171 14.43 1.31 -2.07
C VAL A 171 14.58 1.76 -0.64
N VAL A 172 13.53 1.57 0.15
CA VAL A 172 13.52 1.81 1.59
C VAL A 172 13.69 0.46 2.28
N ASP A 173 14.80 0.27 2.95
CA ASP A 173 15.10 -0.94 3.71
C ASP A 173 15.02 -0.66 5.20
N SER A 174 14.23 -1.42 5.91
CA SER A 174 14.14 -1.40 7.38
C SER A 174 14.18 -2.80 7.99
N GLY A 175 14.77 -3.73 7.27
CA GLY A 175 14.83 -5.14 7.62
C GLY A 175 13.84 -6.00 6.83
N ASP A 176 13.74 -7.24 7.23
CA ASP A 176 12.98 -8.26 6.52
C ASP A 176 11.46 -8.03 6.66
N CYS A 177 10.72 -8.22 5.56
CA CYS A 177 9.27 -8.33 5.56
C CYS A 177 8.84 -9.80 5.42
N GLY A 178 7.55 -10.07 5.72
CA GLY A 178 6.94 -11.36 5.44
C GLY A 178 6.70 -11.63 3.97
N THR A 179 6.20 -12.82 3.68
CA THR A 179 5.78 -13.25 2.33
C THR A 179 4.26 -13.31 2.18
N GLU A 180 3.53 -13.30 3.30
CA GLU A 180 2.08 -13.44 3.29
C GLU A 180 1.39 -12.10 3.00
N PRO A 181 0.61 -11.99 1.90
CA PRO A 181 -0.09 -10.77 1.57
C PRO A 181 -1.24 -10.48 2.55
N THR A 182 -1.79 -9.27 2.48
CA THR A 182 -2.93 -8.88 3.33
C THR A 182 -4.18 -9.73 3.10
N THR A 183 -4.97 -9.90 4.16
CA THR A 183 -6.37 -10.32 4.03
C THR A 183 -7.16 -9.21 3.33
N VAL A 184 -7.98 -9.58 2.34
CA VAL A 184 -8.81 -8.64 1.58
C VAL A 184 -10.28 -8.87 1.90
N VAL A 185 -10.94 -7.81 2.39
CA VAL A 185 -12.37 -7.81 2.74
C VAL A 185 -13.10 -6.78 1.88
N ASP A 186 -14.10 -7.22 1.13
CA ASP A 186 -14.96 -6.36 0.29
C ASP A 186 -16.25 -6.01 1.06
N PHE A 187 -16.47 -4.72 1.24
CA PHE A 187 -17.68 -4.14 1.82
C PHE A 187 -18.53 -3.39 0.78
N SER A 188 -18.34 -3.65 -0.50
CA SER A 188 -19.09 -2.96 -1.56
C SER A 188 -20.60 -3.16 -1.49
N SER A 189 -21.06 -4.25 -0.89
CA SER A 189 -22.47 -4.56 -0.65
C SER A 189 -23.01 -4.03 0.69
N GLY A 190 -22.14 -3.54 1.58
CA GLY A 190 -22.45 -3.19 2.97
C GLY A 190 -22.21 -4.33 3.96
N GLU A 191 -22.04 -5.56 3.49
CA GLU A 191 -21.67 -6.73 4.30
C GLU A 191 -20.24 -7.17 3.97
N ALA A 192 -19.58 -7.82 4.96
CA ALA A 192 -18.22 -8.30 4.78
C ALA A 192 -18.17 -9.53 3.86
N GLU A 193 -17.37 -9.46 2.81
CA GLU A 193 -17.04 -10.60 1.97
C GLU A 193 -15.51 -10.78 1.96
N ILE A 194 -15.02 -11.95 2.42
CA ILE A 194 -13.60 -12.27 2.39
C ILE A 194 -13.21 -12.67 0.98
N VAL A 195 -12.56 -11.74 0.25
CA VAL A 195 -12.09 -11.96 -1.12
C VAL A 195 -10.78 -12.77 -1.15
N ARG A 196 -9.93 -12.54 -0.15
CA ARG A 196 -8.66 -13.26 0.01
C ARG A 196 -8.31 -13.38 1.48
N ARG A 197 -7.95 -14.60 1.91
CA ARG A 197 -7.32 -14.82 3.20
C ARG A 197 -5.82 -14.57 3.08
N GLY A 198 -5.24 -13.93 4.07
CA GLY A 198 -3.82 -13.59 4.16
C GLY A 198 -3.44 -13.35 5.62
N ALA A 199 -2.43 -12.52 5.85
CA ALA A 199 -1.84 -12.29 7.19
C ALA A 199 -2.81 -11.74 8.25
N GLY A 200 -3.92 -11.10 7.86
CA GLY A 200 -4.96 -10.61 8.79
C GLY A 200 -5.94 -11.73 9.18
N ASP A 201 -6.27 -11.82 10.47
CA ASP A 201 -7.26 -12.74 11.00
C ASP A 201 -8.65 -12.51 10.40
N THR A 202 -9.37 -13.57 10.03
CA THR A 202 -10.68 -13.49 9.38
C THR A 202 -11.87 -13.71 10.31
N ASP A 203 -11.69 -14.15 11.54
CA ASP A 203 -12.77 -14.52 12.48
C ASP A 203 -13.83 -13.41 12.69
N ARG A 204 -13.43 -12.15 12.50
CA ARG A 204 -14.33 -11.00 12.66
C ARG A 204 -15.24 -10.75 11.46
N PHE A 205 -14.96 -11.39 10.34
CA PHE A 205 -15.62 -11.16 9.05
C PHE A 205 -16.40 -12.39 8.56
N GLU A 206 -16.45 -13.45 9.37
CA GLU A 206 -17.19 -14.70 9.14
C GLU A 206 -18.62 -14.70 9.72
#